data_1e049e224b53cd6a9a14b4f4c3cc9d0d
#
_entry.id   1e049e224b53cd6a9a14b4f4c3cc9d0d
#
_cell.length_a   1.000
_cell.length_b   1.000
_cell.length_c   1.000
_cell.angle_alpha   90.00
_cell.angle_beta   90.00
_cell.angle_gamma   90.00
#
_symmetry.space_group_name_H-M   'P 1'
#
loop_
_entity.id
_entity.type
_entity.pdbx_description
1 polymer ?
#
loop_
_entity_poly.entity_id
_entity_poly.type
_entity_poly.pdbx_seq_one_letter_code
_entity_poly.pdbx_strand_id
1 'polypeptide(L)'
;MVLGGLFSFVRKAGTGGALGLGLLLLGSGARAQNAPPEKPQVTRILFLLDASGSMMAPWEGQPRWEVAKRMLGKMADSLNAYPNLELGLRVYGHQFPNSAKNCEDSRLEVPFAPRNAQAIKAKLTTLKAQGNTPITYALRQSAGDFPADKTARNVLLLITDGLESCNADPCAASLDLQRKRVFLKPFVIGIGAQQDFGKQLECLGQYYNAAEVKTFRTVMNDVVAQTLAKTTVAVNLTDADGRPVESNVNLTFVNNVTGQPEYNYVHYRDAQGRADVLAIDALQSYDLVINTVPAVRQANVPIRAGKANVLTFKTPQGTLFLQPPALTPNPYGAVQAVVRAAGAPATAVALPFGTRQKLLAGPYDVEVLTLPRLTRRVSVRQGQEVAVTYPAPGTLNITTDLKGYGSIYQLNNDESQTWVYNLPDGGSSKLNLPMQPGAYRLVFRTKTALGSKFTDVRNFTIRSGQTTSVGIFGR
;
A
#
# COMPACT_ATOMS: atom_id res chain seq x y z
N MET A 1 -22.88 -62.50 30.30
CA MET A 1 -24.05 -63.09 29.63
C MET A 1 -23.80 -62.91 28.16
N VAL A 2 -23.22 -63.88 27.49
CA VAL A 2 -23.85 -64.97 26.78
C VAL A 2 -24.34 -64.49 25.42
N LEU A 3 -23.80 -64.84 24.42
CA LEU A 3 -23.59 -65.88 23.37
C LEU A 3 -23.71 -65.12 22.04
N GLY A 4 -22.94 -65.28 20.99
CA GLY A 4 -22.42 -66.52 20.42
C GLY A 4 -23.08 -66.78 19.08
N GLY A 5 -22.32 -66.98 18.01
CA GLY A 5 -22.87 -67.48 16.74
C GLY A 5 -21.89 -67.38 15.59
N LEU A 6 -21.08 -68.40 15.45
CA LEU A 6 -20.34 -68.87 14.27
C LEU A 6 -21.31 -69.32 13.15
N PHE A 7 -20.82 -69.25 11.89
CA PHE A 7 -20.79 -70.30 10.82
C PHE A 7 -20.45 -69.59 9.51
N SER A 8 -19.35 -69.74 8.87
CA SER A 8 -18.66 -70.85 8.15
C SER A 8 -19.11 -71.03 6.67
N PHE A 9 -18.10 -70.87 5.78
CA PHE A 9 -17.89 -71.46 4.45
C PHE A 9 -18.88 -71.25 3.30
N VAL A 10 -18.40 -70.76 2.15
CA VAL A 10 -18.02 -71.56 0.95
C VAL A 10 -17.32 -70.69 -0.11
N ARG A 11 -16.22 -71.26 -0.66
CA ARG A 11 -15.46 -70.77 -1.83
C ARG A 11 -16.29 -70.89 -3.14
N LYS A 12 -16.12 -69.88 -4.05
CA LYS A 12 -15.93 -70.18 -5.47
C LYS A 12 -15.17 -69.08 -6.18
N ALA A 13 -14.23 -69.50 -6.99
CA ALA A 13 -13.39 -68.70 -7.82
C ALA A 13 -14.10 -68.19 -9.07
N GLY A 14 -13.68 -67.03 -9.62
CA GLY A 14 -14.12 -66.59 -10.96
C GLY A 14 -13.67 -65.18 -11.30
N THR A 15 -12.55 -65.07 -11.99
CA THR A 15 -12.18 -64.17 -13.11
C THR A 15 -12.48 -62.65 -13.04
N GLY A 16 -11.39 -61.85 -13.02
CA GLY A 16 -11.14 -60.75 -13.95
C GLY A 16 -12.03 -59.50 -13.87
N GLY A 17 -11.54 -58.44 -13.22
CA GLY A 17 -12.13 -57.13 -13.35
C GLY A 17 -11.20 -56.08 -12.74
N ALA A 18 -10.53 -55.32 -13.59
CA ALA A 18 -9.65 -54.20 -13.18
C ALA A 18 -10.44 -53.17 -12.40
N LEU A 19 -10.17 -53.01 -11.10
CA LEU A 19 -10.67 -51.89 -10.30
C LEU A 19 -9.79 -50.66 -10.59
N GLY A 20 -10.33 -49.75 -11.39
CA GLY A 20 -9.83 -48.41 -11.52
C GLY A 20 -10.01 -47.67 -10.18
N LEU A 21 -8.89 -47.38 -9.53
CA LEU A 21 -8.84 -46.51 -8.34
C LEU A 21 -9.11 -45.07 -8.79
N GLY A 22 -10.37 -44.65 -8.73
CA GLY A 22 -10.74 -43.24 -8.93
C GLY A 22 -10.17 -42.38 -7.82
N LEU A 23 -9.08 -41.70 -8.11
CA LEU A 23 -8.54 -40.63 -7.26
C LEU A 23 -9.54 -39.45 -7.29
N LEU A 24 -10.39 -39.36 -6.28
CA LEU A 24 -11.17 -38.14 -6.00
C LEU A 24 -10.19 -37.05 -5.61
N LEU A 25 -9.73 -36.28 -6.60
CA LEU A 25 -9.11 -34.97 -6.39
C LEU A 25 -10.18 -34.05 -5.80
N LEU A 26 -10.22 -33.98 -4.47
CA LEU A 26 -10.84 -32.86 -3.76
C LEU A 26 -10.07 -31.58 -4.16
N GLY A 27 -10.50 -30.96 -5.22
CA GLY A 27 -10.07 -29.64 -5.61
C GLY A 27 -10.43 -28.68 -4.46
N SER A 28 -9.47 -28.41 -3.58
CA SER A 28 -9.53 -27.26 -2.69
C SER A 28 -9.61 -26.04 -3.58
N GLY A 29 -10.81 -25.58 -3.87
CA GLY A 29 -11.03 -24.30 -4.53
C GLY A 29 -10.35 -23.23 -3.69
N ALA A 30 -9.14 -22.80 -4.06
CA ALA A 30 -8.55 -21.59 -3.55
C ALA A 30 -9.57 -20.47 -3.85
N ARG A 31 -10.35 -20.06 -2.84
CA ARG A 31 -11.12 -18.83 -2.94
C ARG A 31 -10.11 -17.72 -3.15
N ALA A 32 -10.18 -17.07 -4.29
CA ALA A 32 -9.44 -15.85 -4.55
C ALA A 32 -9.77 -14.85 -3.43
N GLN A 33 -8.86 -14.71 -2.48
CA GLN A 33 -8.92 -13.70 -1.44
C GLN A 33 -8.59 -12.37 -2.10
N ASN A 34 -9.48 -11.58 -2.49
CA ASN A 34 -9.40 -10.28 -3.17
C ASN A 34 -9.90 -10.34 -4.61
N ALA A 35 -11.18 -10.68 -4.80
CA ALA A 35 -11.90 -10.14 -5.93
C ALA A 35 -11.76 -8.61 -5.89
N PRO A 36 -11.55 -7.92 -7.04
CA PRO A 36 -11.57 -6.45 -7.05
C PRO A 36 -12.83 -5.99 -6.32
N PRO A 37 -12.76 -4.89 -5.54
CA PRO A 37 -13.88 -4.45 -4.73
C PRO A 37 -15.14 -4.41 -5.60
N GLU A 38 -16.18 -5.09 -5.14
CA GLU A 38 -17.48 -5.04 -5.80
C GLU A 38 -17.86 -3.57 -5.95
N LYS A 39 -18.40 -3.24 -7.12
CA LYS A 39 -18.94 -1.90 -7.38
C LYS A 39 -19.87 -1.52 -6.22
N PRO A 40 -19.71 -0.34 -5.58
CA PRO A 40 -20.60 0.05 -4.48
C PRO A 40 -22.04 -0.17 -4.86
N GLN A 41 -22.79 -0.87 -4.04
CA GLN A 41 -24.18 -1.22 -4.35
C GLN A 41 -25.06 0.02 -4.45
N VAL A 42 -24.76 1.04 -3.63
CA VAL A 42 -25.50 2.30 -3.57
C VAL A 42 -24.55 3.48 -3.64
N THR A 43 -24.87 4.48 -4.46
CA THR A 43 -24.23 5.80 -4.43
C THR A 43 -25.16 6.78 -3.74
N ARG A 44 -24.65 7.49 -2.73
CA ARG A 44 -25.38 8.55 -2.01
C ARG A 44 -24.78 9.91 -2.35
N ILE A 45 -25.63 10.84 -2.79
CA ILE A 45 -25.22 12.21 -3.06
C ILE A 45 -25.92 13.11 -2.05
N LEU A 46 -25.16 13.71 -1.14
CA LEU A 46 -25.65 14.77 -0.27
C LEU A 46 -25.43 16.13 -0.93
N PHE A 47 -26.49 16.81 -1.25
CA PHE A 47 -26.43 18.22 -1.61
C PHE A 47 -26.28 19.04 -0.32
N LEU A 48 -25.19 19.78 -0.20
CA LEU A 48 -24.95 20.74 0.86
C LEU A 48 -25.09 22.14 0.28
N LEU A 49 -26.25 22.78 0.53
CA LEU A 49 -26.64 23.99 -0.13
C LEU A 49 -26.50 25.21 0.80
N ASP A 50 -25.78 26.20 0.33
CA ASP A 50 -25.70 27.53 0.96
C ASP A 50 -27.01 28.27 0.82
N ALA A 51 -27.54 28.73 1.94
CA ALA A 51 -28.67 29.67 2.04
C ALA A 51 -28.31 30.83 2.95
N SER A 52 -27.06 31.27 2.92
CA SER A 52 -26.63 32.51 3.58
C SER A 52 -27.20 33.75 2.90
N GLY A 53 -27.12 34.88 3.58
CA GLY A 53 -27.68 36.16 3.08
C GLY A 53 -27.03 36.62 1.76
N SER A 54 -25.77 36.27 1.48
CA SER A 54 -25.06 36.58 0.23
C SER A 54 -25.68 35.92 -1.00
N MET A 55 -26.36 34.80 -0.83
CA MET A 55 -27.11 34.12 -1.90
C MET A 55 -28.27 34.92 -2.47
N MET A 56 -28.68 35.99 -1.79
CA MET A 56 -29.67 36.95 -2.31
C MET A 56 -29.06 37.96 -3.28
N ALA A 57 -27.72 38.01 -3.43
CA ALA A 57 -27.08 38.91 -4.38
C ALA A 57 -27.48 38.58 -5.84
N PRO A 58 -27.58 39.59 -6.71
CA PRO A 58 -27.96 39.40 -8.11
C PRO A 58 -26.88 38.62 -8.88
N TRP A 59 -27.33 37.70 -9.75
CA TRP A 59 -26.51 36.95 -10.68
C TRP A 59 -27.26 36.79 -12.01
N GLU A 60 -26.79 37.44 -13.04
CA GLU A 60 -27.47 37.54 -14.35
C GLU A 60 -28.96 37.94 -14.24
N GLY A 61 -29.23 38.95 -13.43
CA GLY A 61 -30.58 39.51 -13.28
C GLY A 61 -31.52 38.75 -12.34
N GLN A 62 -31.07 37.69 -11.68
CA GLN A 62 -31.82 36.94 -10.67
C GLN A 62 -30.97 36.74 -9.40
N PRO A 63 -31.59 36.56 -8.22
CA PRO A 63 -30.83 36.15 -7.03
C PRO A 63 -30.09 34.79 -7.26
N ARG A 64 -28.83 34.68 -6.78
CA ARG A 64 -28.07 33.42 -6.81
C ARG A 64 -28.88 32.27 -6.23
N TRP A 65 -29.60 32.53 -5.15
CA TRP A 65 -30.51 31.60 -4.50
C TRP A 65 -31.55 30.98 -5.43
N GLU A 66 -32.24 31.79 -6.21
CA GLU A 66 -33.27 31.31 -7.13
C GLU A 66 -32.66 30.46 -8.27
N VAL A 67 -31.50 30.89 -8.77
CA VAL A 67 -30.76 30.11 -9.77
C VAL A 67 -30.31 28.81 -9.21
N ALA A 68 -29.70 28.79 -8.01
CA ALA A 68 -29.20 27.57 -7.35
C ALA A 68 -30.32 26.55 -7.11
N LYS A 69 -31.47 26.98 -6.56
CA LYS A 69 -32.65 26.12 -6.36
C LYS A 69 -33.12 25.49 -7.66
N ARG A 70 -33.30 26.30 -8.70
CA ARG A 70 -33.76 25.83 -10.01
C ARG A 70 -32.81 24.82 -10.62
N MET A 71 -31.50 25.06 -10.56
CA MET A 71 -30.49 24.18 -11.14
C MET A 71 -30.31 22.88 -10.33
N LEU A 72 -30.34 23.00 -8.99
CA LEU A 72 -30.32 21.83 -8.12
C LEU A 72 -31.54 20.91 -8.34
N GLY A 73 -32.74 21.52 -8.50
CA GLY A 73 -33.95 20.78 -8.83
C GLY A 73 -33.82 20.01 -10.15
N LYS A 74 -33.28 20.64 -11.20
CA LYS A 74 -33.01 19.95 -12.50
C LYS A 74 -31.99 18.85 -12.37
N MET A 75 -30.94 19.04 -11.58
CA MET A 75 -29.94 17.99 -11.31
C MET A 75 -30.59 16.82 -10.59
N ALA A 76 -31.37 17.06 -9.56
CA ALA A 76 -32.08 16.03 -8.83
C ALA A 76 -33.01 15.22 -9.77
N ASP A 77 -33.74 15.87 -10.69
CA ASP A 77 -34.56 15.20 -11.71
C ASP A 77 -33.71 14.32 -12.64
N SER A 78 -32.56 14.82 -13.11
CA SER A 78 -31.65 14.03 -13.98
C SER A 78 -31.10 12.80 -13.25
N LEU A 79 -30.75 12.94 -11.97
CA LEU A 79 -30.24 11.86 -11.14
C LEU A 79 -31.31 10.85 -10.73
N ASN A 80 -32.57 11.23 -10.74
CA ASN A 80 -33.70 10.40 -10.31
C ASN A 80 -33.90 9.14 -11.20
N ALA A 81 -33.35 9.16 -12.41
CA ALA A 81 -33.43 8.03 -13.36
C ALA A 81 -32.45 6.90 -13.05
N TYR A 82 -31.43 7.15 -12.23
CA TYR A 82 -30.39 6.16 -11.96
C TYR A 82 -30.82 5.20 -10.84
N PRO A 83 -30.80 3.87 -11.09
CA PRO A 83 -31.01 2.89 -10.04
C PRO A 83 -29.83 2.91 -9.07
N ASN A 84 -30.02 2.52 -7.84
CA ASN A 84 -28.99 2.47 -6.79
C ASN A 84 -28.37 3.86 -6.45
N LEU A 85 -29.14 4.95 -6.67
CA LEU A 85 -28.78 6.29 -6.29
C LEU A 85 -29.74 6.82 -5.25
N GLU A 86 -29.22 7.30 -4.13
CA GLU A 86 -29.98 7.98 -3.08
C GLU A 86 -29.54 9.44 -2.98
N LEU A 87 -30.51 10.35 -2.90
CA LEU A 87 -30.28 11.78 -2.80
C LEU A 87 -30.69 12.28 -1.43
N GLY A 88 -29.89 13.15 -0.84
CA GLY A 88 -30.20 13.89 0.39
C GLY A 88 -29.96 15.40 0.21
N LEU A 89 -30.59 16.22 1.02
CA LEU A 89 -30.41 17.67 1.03
C LEU A 89 -30.18 18.16 2.45
N ARG A 90 -29.00 18.71 2.69
CA ARG A 90 -28.66 19.51 3.86
C ARG A 90 -28.55 20.98 3.45
N VAL A 91 -29.07 21.89 4.24
CA VAL A 91 -29.00 23.32 3.98
C VAL A 91 -28.45 24.05 5.21
N TYR A 92 -27.65 25.06 5.00
CA TYR A 92 -27.16 25.93 6.07
C TYR A 92 -27.46 27.41 5.79
N GLY A 93 -27.51 28.22 6.86
CA GLY A 93 -27.76 29.64 6.75
C GLY A 93 -29.22 30.02 6.39
N HIS A 94 -30.18 29.16 6.74
CA HIS A 94 -31.58 29.37 6.34
C HIS A 94 -32.57 29.52 7.51
N GLN A 95 -32.17 29.10 8.72
CA GLN A 95 -33.08 29.04 9.87
C GLN A 95 -33.12 30.38 10.64
N PHE A 96 -31.98 31.11 10.65
CA PHE A 96 -31.80 32.33 11.40
C PHE A 96 -31.35 33.48 10.48
N PRO A 97 -31.79 34.74 10.73
CA PRO A 97 -31.28 35.87 9.95
C PRO A 97 -29.80 36.14 10.29
N ASN A 98 -29.07 36.76 9.37
CA ASN A 98 -27.63 37.07 9.55
C ASN A 98 -27.35 37.91 10.83
N SER A 99 -28.31 38.74 11.23
CA SER A 99 -28.22 39.55 12.47
C SER A 99 -28.13 38.70 13.74
N ALA A 100 -28.62 37.45 13.70
CA ALA A 100 -28.51 36.49 14.82
C ALA A 100 -27.13 35.94 15.00
N LYS A 101 -26.22 36.08 14.02
CA LYS A 101 -24.84 35.55 14.01
C LYS A 101 -24.74 34.08 14.43
N ASN A 102 -25.73 33.25 14.04
CA ASN A 102 -25.79 31.87 14.40
C ASN A 102 -24.84 31.06 13.52
N CYS A 103 -23.81 30.46 14.10
CA CYS A 103 -22.81 29.61 13.45
C CYS A 103 -23.14 28.11 13.53
N GLU A 104 -24.29 27.73 14.04
CA GLU A 104 -24.80 26.34 14.09
C GLU A 104 -26.06 26.16 13.23
N ASP A 105 -26.30 27.09 12.30
CA ASP A 105 -27.44 27.07 11.38
C ASP A 105 -27.17 26.08 10.24
N SER A 106 -27.44 24.79 10.49
CA SER A 106 -27.42 23.73 9.46
C SER A 106 -28.41 22.61 9.81
N ARG A 107 -29.20 22.17 8.83
CA ARG A 107 -30.17 21.09 9.02
C ARG A 107 -30.28 20.19 7.81
N LEU A 108 -30.40 18.85 8.05
CA LEU A 108 -30.81 17.89 7.03
C LEU A 108 -32.31 18.12 6.72
N GLU A 109 -32.58 18.69 5.58
CA GLU A 109 -33.93 19.07 5.16
C GLU A 109 -34.67 17.93 4.46
N VAL A 110 -33.92 17.08 3.73
CA VAL A 110 -34.43 15.89 3.06
C VAL A 110 -33.44 14.73 3.32
N PRO A 111 -33.84 13.71 4.08
CA PRO A 111 -33.02 12.50 4.29
C PRO A 111 -32.78 11.74 2.99
N PHE A 112 -31.74 10.88 2.99
CA PHE A 112 -31.45 10.02 1.85
C PHE A 112 -32.60 9.06 1.52
N ALA A 113 -33.01 9.07 0.26
CA ALA A 113 -33.93 8.08 -0.30
C ALA A 113 -33.70 7.92 -1.81
N PRO A 114 -34.04 6.75 -2.37
CA PRO A 114 -34.09 6.59 -3.82
C PRO A 114 -35.22 7.43 -4.42
N ARG A 115 -35.01 7.88 -5.66
CA ARG A 115 -36.01 8.70 -6.42
C ARG A 115 -36.50 9.92 -5.65
N ASN A 116 -35.63 10.60 -4.95
CA ASN A 116 -35.94 11.64 -3.97
C ASN A 116 -36.08 13.07 -4.55
N ALA A 117 -36.05 13.23 -5.87
CA ALA A 117 -36.04 14.53 -6.54
C ALA A 117 -37.27 15.40 -6.21
N GLN A 118 -38.47 14.81 -6.10
CA GLN A 118 -39.69 15.55 -5.79
C GLN A 118 -39.66 16.10 -4.36
N ALA A 119 -39.22 15.33 -3.38
CA ALA A 119 -39.09 15.80 -2.00
C ALA A 119 -38.09 16.96 -1.89
N ILE A 120 -36.94 16.85 -2.60
CA ILE A 120 -35.96 17.93 -2.66
C ILE A 120 -36.55 19.19 -3.27
N LYS A 121 -37.22 19.10 -4.43
CA LYS A 121 -37.84 20.27 -5.07
C LYS A 121 -38.92 20.93 -4.20
N ALA A 122 -39.78 20.11 -3.60
CA ALA A 122 -40.82 20.61 -2.69
C ALA A 122 -40.20 21.34 -1.49
N LYS A 123 -39.12 20.80 -0.91
CA LYS A 123 -38.43 21.48 0.21
C LYS A 123 -37.77 22.78 -0.25
N LEU A 124 -37.11 22.84 -1.40
CA LEU A 124 -36.46 24.03 -1.94
C LEU A 124 -37.43 25.22 -2.11
N THR A 125 -38.73 24.98 -2.36
CA THR A 125 -39.72 26.07 -2.47
C THR A 125 -40.03 26.75 -1.15
N THR A 126 -39.83 26.07 -0.03
CA THR A 126 -40.16 26.59 1.32
C THR A 126 -38.98 27.26 2.02
N LEU A 127 -37.75 27.07 1.50
CA LEU A 127 -36.53 27.59 2.13
C LEU A 127 -36.23 29.03 1.71
N LYS A 128 -35.59 29.78 2.60
CA LYS A 128 -35.16 31.17 2.39
C LYS A 128 -33.69 31.33 2.68
N ALA A 129 -32.98 32.11 1.88
CA ALA A 129 -31.60 32.48 2.12
C ALA A 129 -31.56 33.75 2.98
N GLN A 130 -30.91 33.68 4.18
CA GLN A 130 -30.95 34.81 5.11
C GLN A 130 -29.85 34.86 6.19
N GLY A 131 -29.11 33.74 6.40
CA GLY A 131 -28.22 33.57 7.56
C GLY A 131 -26.73 33.74 7.25
N ASN A 132 -25.90 33.20 8.15
CA ASN A 132 -24.45 33.14 8.02
C ASN A 132 -24.02 31.96 7.14
N THR A 133 -22.69 31.83 6.92
CA THR A 133 -22.09 30.79 6.10
C THR A 133 -21.24 29.84 6.98
N PRO A 134 -21.84 28.94 7.81
CA PRO A 134 -21.14 28.02 8.69
C PRO A 134 -20.76 26.71 7.97
N ILE A 135 -19.89 26.79 6.98
CA ILE A 135 -19.48 25.63 6.15
C ILE A 135 -18.89 24.51 7.03
N THR A 136 -17.98 24.87 7.94
CA THR A 136 -17.31 23.91 8.83
C THR A 136 -18.31 23.14 9.70
N TYR A 137 -19.26 23.84 10.28
CA TYR A 137 -20.32 23.22 11.07
C TYR A 137 -21.19 22.29 10.21
N ALA A 138 -21.61 22.78 9.05
CA ALA A 138 -22.43 22.01 8.11
C ALA A 138 -21.72 20.74 7.62
N LEU A 139 -20.42 20.80 7.32
CA LEU A 139 -19.60 19.64 6.97
C LEU A 139 -19.57 18.60 8.11
N ARG A 140 -19.32 19.04 9.35
CA ARG A 140 -19.30 18.14 10.51
C ARG A 140 -20.65 17.49 10.76
N GLN A 141 -21.73 18.22 10.64
CA GLN A 141 -23.09 17.71 10.79
C GLN A 141 -23.44 16.70 9.68
N SER A 142 -22.92 16.89 8.45
CA SER A 142 -23.15 15.98 7.34
C SER A 142 -22.63 14.56 7.60
N ALA A 143 -21.67 14.39 8.51
CA ALA A 143 -21.16 13.09 8.89
C ALA A 143 -22.25 12.17 9.48
N GLY A 144 -23.19 12.74 10.23
CA GLY A 144 -24.31 12.01 10.80
C GLY A 144 -25.46 11.73 9.83
N ASP A 145 -25.46 12.36 8.65
CA ASP A 145 -26.52 12.17 7.66
C ASP A 145 -26.36 10.89 6.84
N PHE A 146 -25.11 10.49 6.60
CA PHE A 146 -24.83 9.27 5.83
C PHE A 146 -25.12 8.02 6.65
N PRO A 147 -26.02 7.14 6.16
CA PRO A 147 -26.25 5.85 6.81
C PRO A 147 -24.97 5.03 6.91
N ALA A 148 -24.81 4.30 8.02
CA ALA A 148 -23.66 3.45 8.30
C ALA A 148 -23.61 2.23 7.38
N ASP A 149 -23.10 2.41 6.17
CA ASP A 149 -22.94 1.38 5.16
C ASP A 149 -21.58 1.53 4.49
N LYS A 150 -20.66 0.61 4.80
CA LYS A 150 -19.29 0.62 4.29
C LYS A 150 -19.19 0.28 2.79
N THR A 151 -20.24 -0.27 2.21
CA THR A 151 -20.28 -0.63 0.77
C THR A 151 -20.81 0.53 -0.08
N ALA A 152 -21.48 1.51 0.53
CA ALA A 152 -22.02 2.65 -0.17
C ALA A 152 -20.94 3.67 -0.53
N ARG A 153 -21.11 4.29 -1.69
CA ARG A 153 -20.27 5.37 -2.19
C ARG A 153 -20.89 6.70 -1.81
N ASN A 154 -20.36 7.35 -0.80
CA ASN A 154 -20.87 8.62 -0.29
C ASN A 154 -20.17 9.79 -1.00
N VAL A 155 -20.95 10.67 -1.60
CA VAL A 155 -20.51 11.87 -2.33
C VAL A 155 -21.15 13.10 -1.71
N LEU A 156 -20.37 14.14 -1.45
CA LEU A 156 -20.86 15.43 -0.98
C LEU A 156 -20.68 16.47 -2.09
N LEU A 157 -21.73 17.21 -2.39
CA LEU A 157 -21.75 18.31 -3.34
C LEU A 157 -22.10 19.60 -2.61
N LEU A 158 -21.10 20.44 -2.35
CA LEU A 158 -21.25 21.78 -1.77
C LEU A 158 -21.54 22.79 -2.88
N ILE A 159 -22.61 23.54 -2.73
CA ILE A 159 -22.97 24.69 -3.59
C ILE A 159 -22.96 25.93 -2.71
N THR A 160 -22.07 26.88 -2.98
CA THR A 160 -21.86 28.07 -2.16
C THR A 160 -21.47 29.28 -3.02
N ASP A 161 -21.79 30.48 -2.55
CA ASP A 161 -21.30 31.72 -3.13
C ASP A 161 -20.37 32.51 -2.20
N GLY A 162 -20.01 31.89 -1.05
CA GLY A 162 -19.25 32.54 0.02
C GLY A 162 -18.18 31.65 0.66
N LEU A 163 -17.37 32.30 1.47
CA LEU A 163 -16.40 31.66 2.35
C LEU A 163 -17.00 31.44 3.74
N GLU A 164 -16.32 30.62 4.54
CA GLU A 164 -16.62 30.44 5.97
C GLU A 164 -16.71 31.82 6.68
N SER A 165 -17.83 32.11 7.33
CA SER A 165 -18.04 33.35 8.05
C SER A 165 -17.99 33.23 9.57
N CYS A 166 -17.72 31.99 10.08
CA CYS A 166 -17.80 31.65 11.50
C CYS A 166 -16.43 31.37 12.15
N ASN A 167 -15.33 31.91 11.61
CA ASN A 167 -13.97 31.79 12.14
C ASN A 167 -13.53 30.29 12.37
N ALA A 168 -13.99 29.39 11.52
CA ALA A 168 -13.66 27.97 11.59
C ALA A 168 -12.86 27.55 10.34
N ASP A 169 -12.23 26.37 10.39
CA ASP A 169 -11.43 25.82 9.29
C ASP A 169 -12.22 24.72 8.55
N PRO A 170 -12.87 25.05 7.43
CA PRO A 170 -13.59 24.05 6.64
C PRO A 170 -12.67 23.06 5.92
N CYS A 171 -11.41 23.44 5.62
CA CYS A 171 -10.43 22.59 4.98
C CYS A 171 -10.03 21.43 5.89
N ALA A 172 -9.69 21.75 7.14
CA ALA A 172 -9.37 20.76 8.14
C ALA A 172 -10.56 19.83 8.41
N ALA A 173 -11.78 20.37 8.48
CA ALA A 173 -12.99 19.56 8.66
C ALA A 173 -13.24 18.61 7.48
N SER A 174 -13.13 19.09 6.23
CA SER A 174 -13.28 18.26 5.04
C SER A 174 -12.25 17.13 4.99
N LEU A 175 -10.98 17.46 5.25
CA LEU A 175 -9.90 16.46 5.25
C LEU A 175 -10.09 15.40 6.33
N ASP A 176 -10.51 15.78 7.54
CA ASP A 176 -10.79 14.84 8.63
C ASP A 176 -11.90 13.86 8.25
N LEU A 177 -13.00 14.37 7.67
CA LEU A 177 -14.13 13.54 7.25
C LEU A 177 -13.77 12.61 6.08
N GLN A 178 -12.94 13.05 5.12
CA GLN A 178 -12.41 12.20 4.07
C GLN A 178 -11.52 11.09 4.65
N ARG A 179 -10.63 11.41 5.59
CA ARG A 179 -9.78 10.42 6.30
C ARG A 179 -10.60 9.39 7.07
N LYS A 180 -11.70 9.81 7.66
CA LYS A 180 -12.68 8.93 8.33
C LYS A 180 -13.59 8.19 7.36
N ARG A 181 -13.41 8.39 6.06
CA ARG A 181 -14.23 7.77 5.00
C ARG A 181 -15.74 8.05 5.13
N VAL A 182 -16.08 9.21 5.68
CA VAL A 182 -17.49 9.62 5.76
C VAL A 182 -18.03 9.87 4.36
N PHE A 183 -17.26 10.57 3.53
CA PHE A 183 -17.52 10.78 2.11
C PHE A 183 -16.20 10.79 1.31
N LEU A 184 -16.31 10.62 0.00
CA LEU A 184 -15.21 10.78 -0.95
C LEU A 184 -14.84 12.26 -1.07
N LYS A 185 -13.82 12.59 -1.88
CA LYS A 185 -13.43 13.97 -2.12
C LYS A 185 -14.64 14.80 -2.56
N PRO A 186 -15.01 15.87 -1.82
CA PRO A 186 -16.19 16.66 -2.16
C PRO A 186 -16.06 17.38 -3.50
N PHE A 187 -17.19 17.61 -4.14
CA PHE A 187 -17.30 18.62 -5.19
C PHE A 187 -17.73 19.94 -4.58
N VAL A 188 -17.06 21.02 -4.97
CA VAL A 188 -17.36 22.38 -4.51
C VAL A 188 -17.68 23.23 -5.72
N ILE A 189 -18.90 23.75 -5.79
CA ILE A 189 -19.36 24.64 -6.87
C ILE A 189 -19.53 26.04 -6.33
N GLY A 190 -18.61 26.93 -6.70
CA GLY A 190 -18.69 28.34 -6.39
C GLY A 190 -19.56 29.07 -7.40
N ILE A 191 -20.64 29.71 -6.98
CA ILE A 191 -21.57 30.41 -7.86
C ILE A 191 -21.40 31.93 -7.76
N GLY A 192 -21.28 32.60 -8.92
CA GLY A 192 -21.09 34.03 -8.99
C GLY A 192 -19.85 34.56 -8.29
N ALA A 193 -18.86 33.72 -8.08
CA ALA A 193 -17.68 34.04 -7.28
C ALA A 193 -16.63 34.81 -8.09
N GLN A 194 -15.88 35.70 -7.42
CA GLN A 194 -14.71 36.38 -7.99
C GLN A 194 -13.51 35.40 -8.11
N GLN A 195 -12.54 35.68 -8.99
CA GLN A 195 -11.45 34.75 -9.35
C GLN A 195 -10.61 34.25 -8.19
N ASP A 196 -10.43 34.98 -7.11
CA ASP A 196 -9.59 34.56 -5.96
C ASP A 196 -10.30 33.63 -4.95
N PHE A 197 -11.57 33.43 -5.09
CA PHE A 197 -12.42 32.64 -4.22
C PHE A 197 -12.10 31.13 -4.34
N GLY A 198 -11.78 30.68 -5.54
CA GLY A 198 -11.49 29.27 -5.82
C GLY A 198 -10.33 28.70 -5.01
N LYS A 199 -9.23 29.45 -4.90
CA LYS A 199 -8.03 29.02 -4.18
C LYS A 199 -8.30 28.70 -2.71
N GLN A 200 -9.24 29.40 -2.08
CA GLN A 200 -9.58 29.17 -0.66
C GLN A 200 -10.50 27.97 -0.45
N LEU A 201 -11.22 27.53 -1.50
CA LEU A 201 -12.12 26.37 -1.44
C LEU A 201 -11.55 25.09 -2.08
N GLU A 202 -10.43 25.17 -2.83
CA GLU A 202 -9.77 24.02 -3.43
C GLU A 202 -9.31 22.96 -2.39
N CYS A 203 -9.01 23.40 -1.18
CA CYS A 203 -8.66 22.52 -0.07
C CYS A 203 -9.84 21.66 0.44
N LEU A 204 -11.07 22.10 0.23
CA LEU A 204 -12.26 21.33 0.60
C LEU A 204 -12.44 20.12 -0.28
N GLY A 205 -12.15 20.25 -1.58
CA GLY A 205 -12.41 19.22 -2.55
C GLY A 205 -12.08 19.64 -3.98
N GLN A 206 -12.78 19.07 -4.95
CA GLN A 206 -12.66 19.45 -6.36
C GLN A 206 -13.51 20.69 -6.63
N TYR A 207 -12.84 21.83 -6.79
CA TYR A 207 -13.49 23.12 -6.99
C TYR A 207 -13.85 23.37 -8.46
N TYR A 208 -15.05 23.91 -8.66
CA TYR A 208 -15.55 24.38 -9.95
C TYR A 208 -16.05 25.81 -9.81
N ASN A 209 -15.54 26.70 -10.66
CA ASN A 209 -16.05 28.05 -10.73
C ASN A 209 -17.23 28.13 -11.70
N ALA A 210 -18.41 28.41 -11.19
CA ALA A 210 -19.60 28.67 -11.96
C ALA A 210 -19.91 30.19 -11.97
N ALA A 211 -19.04 30.97 -12.59
CA ALA A 211 -19.20 32.42 -12.69
C ALA A 211 -20.48 32.84 -13.44
N GLU A 212 -20.96 32.01 -14.37
CA GLU A 212 -22.17 32.23 -15.17
C GLU A 212 -23.15 31.06 -15.02
N VAL A 213 -24.44 31.30 -15.22
CA VAL A 213 -25.50 30.28 -15.17
C VAL A 213 -25.27 29.16 -16.18
N LYS A 214 -24.76 29.49 -17.37
CA LYS A 214 -24.42 28.49 -18.40
C LYS A 214 -23.32 27.57 -17.93
N THR A 215 -22.27 28.14 -17.34
CA THR A 215 -21.13 27.38 -16.76
C THR A 215 -21.60 26.48 -15.62
N PHE A 216 -22.47 26.98 -14.75
CA PHE A 216 -23.05 26.21 -13.65
C PHE A 216 -23.72 24.91 -14.15
N ARG A 217 -24.52 25.01 -15.22
CA ARG A 217 -25.15 23.84 -15.83
C ARG A 217 -24.13 22.82 -16.37
N THR A 218 -23.09 23.30 -17.03
CA THR A 218 -22.02 22.44 -17.56
C THR A 218 -21.31 21.71 -16.41
N VAL A 219 -20.92 22.43 -15.37
CA VAL A 219 -20.29 21.89 -14.16
C VAL A 219 -21.16 20.81 -13.50
N MET A 220 -22.46 21.08 -13.37
CA MET A 220 -23.39 20.09 -12.79
C MET A 220 -23.43 18.80 -13.59
N ASN A 221 -23.45 18.88 -14.92
CA ASN A 221 -23.40 17.71 -15.80
C ASN A 221 -22.06 16.95 -15.66
N ASP A 222 -20.95 17.68 -15.57
CA ASP A 222 -19.62 17.07 -15.39
C ASP A 222 -19.50 16.34 -14.05
N VAL A 223 -20.03 16.92 -12.97
CA VAL A 223 -20.08 16.30 -11.63
C VAL A 223 -20.88 15.00 -11.68
N VAL A 224 -22.06 15.01 -12.32
CA VAL A 224 -22.88 13.81 -12.52
C VAL A 224 -22.12 12.76 -13.32
N ALA A 225 -21.50 13.15 -14.42
CA ALA A 225 -20.73 12.24 -15.27
C ALA A 225 -19.56 11.62 -14.49
N GLN A 226 -18.79 12.41 -13.75
CA GLN A 226 -17.68 11.90 -12.92
C GLN A 226 -18.13 11.00 -11.78
N THR A 227 -19.30 11.33 -11.18
CA THR A 227 -19.85 10.54 -10.08
C THR A 227 -20.36 9.18 -10.54
N LEU A 228 -20.97 9.07 -11.73
CA LEU A 228 -21.67 7.88 -12.18
C LEU A 228 -20.92 7.08 -13.25
N ALA A 229 -19.94 7.69 -13.93
CA ALA A 229 -19.23 7.02 -15.01
C ALA A 229 -18.27 5.95 -14.51
N LYS A 230 -18.23 4.83 -15.24
CA LYS A 230 -17.25 3.77 -15.00
C LYS A 230 -15.85 4.25 -15.38
N THR A 231 -14.94 4.23 -14.41
CA THR A 231 -13.53 4.50 -14.63
C THR A 231 -12.73 3.22 -14.51
N THR A 232 -11.79 3.03 -15.42
CA THR A 232 -10.92 1.87 -15.40
C THR A 232 -9.45 2.29 -15.53
N VAL A 233 -8.56 1.44 -15.03
CA VAL A 233 -7.11 1.60 -15.16
C VAL A 233 -6.47 0.26 -15.59
N ALA A 234 -5.59 0.33 -16.59
CA ALA A 234 -4.64 -0.71 -16.92
C ALA A 234 -3.23 -0.22 -16.60
N VAL A 235 -2.41 -1.07 -15.99
CA VAL A 235 -1.02 -0.74 -15.67
C VAL A 235 -0.10 -1.53 -16.58
N ASN A 236 0.70 -0.85 -17.40
CA ASN A 236 1.73 -1.48 -18.21
C ASN A 236 3.07 -1.41 -17.48
N LEU A 237 3.63 -2.58 -17.17
CA LEU A 237 4.99 -2.72 -16.69
C LEU A 237 5.89 -3.06 -17.88
N THR A 238 6.91 -2.25 -18.13
CA THR A 238 7.76 -2.37 -19.29
C THR A 238 9.23 -2.60 -18.91
N ASP A 239 9.97 -3.17 -19.82
CA ASP A 239 11.41 -3.28 -19.76
C ASP A 239 12.11 -1.93 -20.03
N ALA A 240 13.44 -1.92 -20.09
CA ALA A 240 14.24 -0.72 -20.40
C ALA A 240 13.95 -0.16 -21.79
N ASP A 241 13.60 -1.04 -22.75
CA ASP A 241 13.29 -0.69 -24.15
C ASP A 241 11.82 -0.29 -24.35
N GLY A 242 11.01 -0.31 -23.30
CA GLY A 242 9.58 0.02 -23.33
C GLY A 242 8.68 -1.13 -23.77
N ARG A 243 9.20 -2.36 -23.87
CA ARG A 243 8.40 -3.53 -24.22
C ARG A 243 7.62 -4.03 -23.01
N PRO A 244 6.34 -4.38 -23.15
CA PRO A 244 5.52 -4.84 -22.04
C PRO A 244 5.82 -6.33 -21.72
N VAL A 245 6.84 -6.61 -20.94
CA VAL A 245 7.31 -7.96 -20.64
C VAL A 245 7.11 -8.40 -19.18
N GLU A 246 6.95 -7.45 -18.26
CA GLU A 246 6.80 -7.78 -16.84
C GLU A 246 5.33 -8.10 -16.49
N SER A 247 5.15 -9.13 -15.70
CA SER A 247 3.87 -9.57 -15.14
C SER A 247 4.08 -10.24 -13.78
N ASN A 248 2.99 -10.64 -13.12
CA ASN A 248 3.02 -11.32 -11.82
C ASN A 248 3.68 -10.47 -10.70
N VAL A 249 3.63 -9.14 -10.84
CA VAL A 249 4.07 -8.18 -9.83
C VAL A 249 2.84 -7.69 -9.09
N ASN A 250 2.89 -7.65 -7.77
CA ASN A 250 1.82 -7.11 -6.96
C ASN A 250 1.78 -5.58 -7.11
N LEU A 251 0.58 -5.04 -7.34
CA LEU A 251 0.29 -3.63 -7.49
C LEU A 251 -0.65 -3.19 -6.37
N THR A 252 -0.34 -2.06 -5.73
CA THR A 252 -1.16 -1.50 -4.66
C THR A 252 -1.46 -0.04 -4.95
N PHE A 253 -2.75 0.30 -5.14
CA PHE A 253 -3.20 1.68 -5.14
C PHE A 253 -3.50 2.10 -3.70
N VAL A 254 -2.76 3.07 -3.23
CA VAL A 254 -2.90 3.64 -1.89
C VAL A 254 -3.63 4.97 -2.01
N ASN A 255 -4.74 5.11 -1.30
CA ASN A 255 -5.43 6.39 -1.22
C ASN A 255 -4.51 7.41 -0.51
N ASN A 256 -4.16 8.49 -1.19
CA ASN A 256 -3.17 9.44 -0.66
C ASN A 256 -3.72 10.37 0.44
N VAL A 257 -5.04 10.42 0.63
CA VAL A 257 -5.68 11.16 1.74
C VAL A 257 -5.70 10.32 3.02
N THR A 258 -6.07 9.03 2.90
CA THR A 258 -6.18 8.13 4.06
C THR A 258 -4.88 7.40 4.38
N GLY A 259 -3.96 7.28 3.41
CA GLY A 259 -2.76 6.46 3.50
C GLY A 259 -3.04 4.94 3.49
N GLN A 260 -4.27 4.52 3.20
CA GLN A 260 -4.68 3.12 3.22
C GLN A 260 -4.68 2.49 1.82
N PRO A 261 -4.33 1.20 1.69
CA PRO A 261 -4.50 0.47 0.45
C PRO A 261 -6.00 0.36 0.10
N GLU A 262 -6.37 0.76 -1.11
CA GLU A 262 -7.74 0.64 -1.63
C GLU A 262 -7.86 -0.52 -2.61
N TYR A 263 -6.87 -0.70 -3.48
CA TYR A 263 -6.83 -1.80 -4.45
C TYR A 263 -5.48 -2.48 -4.36
N ASN A 264 -5.52 -3.82 -4.31
CA ASN A 264 -4.33 -4.65 -4.22
C ASN A 264 -4.53 -5.89 -5.08
N TYR A 265 -3.72 -6.07 -6.12
CA TYR A 265 -3.84 -7.18 -7.05
C TYR A 265 -2.51 -7.58 -7.67
N VAL A 266 -2.41 -8.79 -8.18
CA VAL A 266 -1.24 -9.25 -8.92
C VAL A 266 -1.44 -8.93 -10.40
N HIS A 267 -0.53 -8.15 -10.96
CA HIS A 267 -0.54 -7.78 -12.37
C HIS A 267 -0.56 -9.02 -13.27
N TYR A 268 -1.45 -9.02 -14.24
CA TYR A 268 -1.61 -10.09 -15.21
C TYR A 268 -1.58 -9.55 -16.64
N ARG A 269 -1.14 -10.38 -17.58
CA ARG A 269 -1.30 -10.15 -19.01
C ARG A 269 -1.98 -11.35 -19.66
N ASP A 270 -2.88 -11.07 -20.58
CA ASP A 270 -3.52 -12.10 -21.40
C ASP A 270 -2.56 -12.66 -22.46
N ALA A 271 -3.05 -13.67 -23.21
CA ALA A 271 -2.27 -14.31 -24.27
C ALA A 271 -1.88 -13.37 -25.42
N GLN A 272 -2.54 -12.22 -25.55
CA GLN A 272 -2.24 -11.16 -26.51
C GLN A 272 -1.29 -10.11 -25.92
N GLY A 273 -0.80 -10.29 -24.69
CA GLY A 273 0.11 -9.38 -24.02
C GLY A 273 -0.56 -8.12 -23.44
N ARG A 274 -1.89 -8.05 -23.39
CA ARG A 274 -2.62 -6.91 -22.84
C ARG A 274 -2.70 -7.03 -21.34
N ALA A 275 -2.41 -5.92 -20.63
CA ALA A 275 -2.59 -5.85 -19.20
C ALA A 275 -4.07 -5.94 -18.82
N ASP A 276 -4.38 -6.58 -17.71
CA ASP A 276 -5.72 -6.60 -17.13
C ASP A 276 -6.20 -5.19 -16.75
N VAL A 277 -7.52 -5.06 -16.60
CA VAL A 277 -8.18 -3.78 -16.40
C VAL A 277 -8.91 -3.79 -15.07
N LEU A 278 -8.51 -2.90 -14.17
CA LEU A 278 -9.13 -2.69 -12.88
C LEU A 278 -10.20 -1.59 -12.96
N ALA A 279 -11.39 -1.83 -12.41
CA ALA A 279 -12.34 -0.75 -12.13
C ALA A 279 -11.89 0.01 -10.87
N ILE A 280 -11.81 1.35 -10.97
CA ILE A 280 -11.29 2.20 -9.91
C ILE A 280 -12.20 3.41 -9.69
N ASP A 281 -12.30 3.89 -8.43
CA ASP A 281 -13.05 5.09 -8.12
C ASP A 281 -12.19 6.35 -8.38
N ALA A 282 -12.55 7.08 -9.41
CA ALA A 282 -11.81 8.28 -9.82
C ALA A 282 -12.08 9.53 -8.98
N LEU A 283 -12.97 9.48 -8.00
CA LEU A 283 -13.18 10.57 -7.06
C LEU A 283 -12.11 10.61 -5.95
N GLN A 284 -11.31 9.55 -5.85
CA GLN A 284 -10.18 9.47 -4.95
C GLN A 284 -8.87 9.72 -5.70
N SER A 285 -7.84 10.13 -4.97
CA SER A 285 -6.48 10.29 -5.47
C SER A 285 -5.61 9.16 -4.96
N TYR A 286 -4.74 8.63 -5.80
CA TYR A 286 -3.95 7.43 -5.47
C TYR A 286 -2.48 7.63 -5.71
N ASP A 287 -1.69 7.01 -4.82
CA ASP A 287 -0.32 6.64 -5.08
C ASP A 287 -0.30 5.18 -5.54
N LEU A 288 0.55 4.85 -6.50
CA LEU A 288 0.75 3.47 -6.94
C LEU A 288 2.07 2.93 -6.39
N VAL A 289 1.99 1.78 -5.73
CA VAL A 289 3.16 0.99 -5.31
C VAL A 289 3.23 -0.25 -6.20
N ILE A 290 4.33 -0.38 -6.92
CA ILE A 290 4.68 -1.55 -7.72
C ILE A 290 5.67 -2.34 -6.87
N ASN A 291 5.25 -3.51 -6.37
CA ASN A 291 6.01 -4.30 -5.39
C ASN A 291 7.11 -5.14 -6.06
N THR A 292 7.95 -4.47 -6.85
CA THR A 292 9.26 -5.00 -7.25
C THR A 292 10.23 -4.98 -6.07
N VAL A 293 11.43 -5.50 -6.25
CA VAL A 293 12.49 -5.41 -5.24
C VAL A 293 13.68 -4.63 -5.84
N PRO A 294 13.98 -3.43 -5.33
CA PRO A 294 13.17 -2.58 -4.45
C PRO A 294 11.81 -2.20 -5.04
N ALA A 295 10.85 -1.79 -4.19
CA ALA A 295 9.56 -1.34 -4.67
C ALA A 295 9.65 0.00 -5.41
N VAL A 296 8.91 0.14 -6.52
CA VAL A 296 8.73 1.41 -7.23
C VAL A 296 7.47 2.09 -6.71
N ARG A 297 7.56 3.38 -6.41
CA ARG A 297 6.44 4.20 -5.94
C ARG A 297 6.23 5.38 -6.86
N GLN A 298 4.98 5.61 -7.24
CA GLN A 298 4.55 6.78 -7.99
C GLN A 298 3.45 7.50 -7.22
N ALA A 299 3.74 8.71 -6.78
CA ALA A 299 2.74 9.55 -6.12
C ALA A 299 1.77 10.16 -7.14
N ASN A 300 0.53 10.38 -6.70
CA ASN A 300 -0.50 11.10 -7.45
C ASN A 300 -0.68 10.62 -8.90
N VAL A 301 -0.94 9.31 -9.08
CA VAL A 301 -1.14 8.77 -10.44
C VAL A 301 -2.34 9.45 -11.12
N PRO A 302 -2.18 9.89 -12.39
CA PRO A 302 -3.22 10.64 -13.10
C PRO A 302 -4.34 9.71 -13.56
N ILE A 303 -5.47 9.70 -12.86
CA ILE A 303 -6.66 8.95 -13.23
C ILE A 303 -7.75 9.93 -13.66
N ARG A 304 -8.20 9.80 -14.89
CA ARG A 304 -9.28 10.61 -15.46
C ARG A 304 -10.60 9.87 -15.31
N ALA A 305 -11.56 10.52 -14.62
CA ALA A 305 -12.89 9.99 -14.40
C ALA A 305 -13.64 9.69 -15.71
N GLY A 306 -14.39 8.60 -15.75
CA GLY A 306 -15.17 8.20 -16.92
C GLY A 306 -14.35 7.76 -18.14
N LYS A 307 -13.05 7.48 -17.96
CA LYS A 307 -12.16 7.05 -19.04
C LYS A 307 -11.50 5.70 -18.73
N ALA A 308 -11.07 5.03 -19.80
CA ALA A 308 -10.10 3.95 -19.70
C ALA A 308 -8.71 4.59 -19.59
N ASN A 309 -8.08 4.47 -18.44
CA ASN A 309 -6.75 5.01 -18.18
C ASN A 309 -5.70 3.93 -18.40
N VAL A 310 -4.54 4.32 -18.95
CA VAL A 310 -3.38 3.45 -19.12
C VAL A 310 -2.19 4.13 -18.45
N LEU A 311 -1.63 3.46 -17.45
CA LEU A 311 -0.43 3.91 -16.73
C LEU A 311 0.75 3.02 -17.17
N THR A 312 1.89 3.62 -17.51
CA THR A 312 3.06 2.87 -17.95
C THR A 312 4.26 3.18 -17.07
N PHE A 313 4.91 2.12 -16.57
CA PHE A 313 6.09 2.22 -15.70
C PHE A 313 7.21 1.31 -16.19
N LYS A 314 8.43 1.85 -16.21
CA LYS A 314 9.63 1.05 -16.50
C LYS A 314 10.06 0.31 -15.24
N THR A 315 10.03 -1.01 -15.30
CA THR A 315 10.40 -1.91 -14.21
C THR A 315 11.30 -3.05 -14.73
N PRO A 316 12.42 -2.74 -15.43
CA PRO A 316 13.31 -3.79 -15.92
C PRO A 316 13.83 -4.62 -14.76
N GLN A 317 13.75 -5.95 -14.85
CA GLN A 317 14.17 -6.87 -13.80
C GLN A 317 15.15 -7.92 -14.35
N GLY A 318 16.08 -8.32 -13.49
CA GLY A 318 16.93 -9.50 -13.66
C GLY A 318 16.87 -10.40 -12.44
N THR A 319 17.64 -11.46 -12.42
CA THR A 319 17.65 -12.44 -11.34
C THR A 319 18.98 -12.40 -10.62
N LEU A 320 18.95 -12.28 -9.29
CA LEU A 320 20.08 -12.58 -8.41
C LEU A 320 19.96 -14.02 -7.95
N PHE A 321 20.98 -14.83 -8.18
CA PHE A 321 21.11 -16.17 -7.64
C PHE A 321 22.16 -16.20 -6.52
N LEU A 322 21.75 -16.47 -5.29
CA LEU A 322 22.65 -16.70 -4.18
C LEU A 322 23.09 -18.17 -4.22
N GLN A 323 24.20 -18.43 -4.88
CA GLN A 323 24.70 -19.78 -5.13
C GLN A 323 25.56 -20.27 -3.96
N PRO A 324 25.17 -21.34 -3.24
CA PRO A 324 25.99 -21.91 -2.18
C PRO A 324 27.28 -22.55 -2.77
N PRO A 325 28.38 -22.60 -2.00
CA PRO A 325 29.57 -23.32 -2.42
C PRO A 325 29.29 -24.82 -2.53
N ALA A 326 30.04 -25.51 -3.41
CA ALA A 326 29.94 -26.93 -3.60
C ALA A 326 30.65 -27.73 -2.47
N LEU A 327 30.23 -27.52 -1.23
CA LEU A 327 30.76 -28.23 -0.04
C LEU A 327 29.59 -28.84 0.75
N THR A 328 29.65 -30.13 0.96
CA THR A 328 28.62 -30.89 1.69
C THR A 328 29.29 -31.83 2.74
N PRO A 329 28.94 -31.69 4.05
CA PRO A 329 28.05 -30.68 4.61
C PRO A 329 28.70 -29.30 4.66
N ASN A 330 27.88 -28.25 4.53
CA ASN A 330 28.34 -26.85 4.71
C ASN A 330 28.43 -26.54 6.21
N PRO A 331 29.63 -26.24 6.77
CA PRO A 331 29.79 -25.98 8.20
C PRO A 331 29.00 -24.76 8.71
N TYR A 332 28.68 -23.77 7.86
CA TYR A 332 27.82 -22.65 8.23
C TYR A 332 26.34 -23.01 8.33
N GLY A 333 25.91 -24.17 7.76
CA GLY A 333 24.49 -24.46 7.60
C GLY A 333 23.84 -23.52 6.58
N ALA A 334 22.71 -22.90 6.96
CA ALA A 334 21.99 -21.95 6.09
C ALA A 334 22.59 -20.54 6.22
N VAL A 335 23.39 -20.13 5.22
CA VAL A 335 23.96 -18.76 5.14
C VAL A 335 22.91 -17.80 4.60
N GLN A 336 22.83 -16.62 5.20
CA GLN A 336 21.97 -15.51 4.77
C GLN A 336 22.80 -14.46 4.03
N ALA A 337 22.15 -13.73 3.12
CA ALA A 337 22.69 -12.52 2.51
C ALA A 337 21.70 -11.37 2.66
N VAL A 338 22.23 -10.18 2.90
CA VAL A 338 21.49 -8.92 2.90
C VAL A 338 21.82 -8.18 1.62
N VAL A 339 20.81 -7.87 0.83
CA VAL A 339 20.94 -7.19 -0.46
C VAL A 339 20.45 -5.75 -0.31
N ARG A 340 21.28 -4.80 -0.74
CA ARG A 340 20.95 -3.36 -0.76
C ARG A 340 21.22 -2.81 -2.16
N ALA A 341 20.44 -1.82 -2.59
CA ALA A 341 20.83 -1.04 -3.75
C ALA A 341 22.19 -0.36 -3.46
N ALA A 342 23.08 -0.31 -4.46
CA ALA A 342 24.44 0.18 -4.22
C ALA A 342 24.47 1.58 -3.63
N GLY A 343 25.14 1.74 -2.50
CA GLY A 343 25.23 2.99 -1.76
C GLY A 343 24.01 3.35 -0.92
N ALA A 344 22.93 2.54 -0.93
CA ALA A 344 21.76 2.78 -0.09
C ALA A 344 21.89 2.05 1.25
N PRO A 345 21.54 2.69 2.40
CA PRO A 345 21.58 2.04 3.70
C PRO A 345 20.44 1.04 3.89
N ALA A 346 19.32 1.24 3.20
CA ALA A 346 18.12 0.41 3.35
C ALA A 346 18.29 -0.97 2.74
N THR A 347 17.89 -2.00 3.47
CA THR A 347 17.83 -3.37 2.96
C THR A 347 16.70 -3.50 1.95
N ALA A 348 17.03 -3.94 0.73
CA ALA A 348 16.04 -4.28 -0.28
C ALA A 348 15.40 -5.64 0.03
N VAL A 349 16.24 -6.63 0.36
CA VAL A 349 15.80 -7.98 0.74
C VAL A 349 16.90 -8.71 1.50
N ALA A 350 16.50 -9.66 2.38
CA ALA A 350 17.40 -10.61 3.02
C ALA A 350 16.95 -12.03 2.64
N LEU A 351 17.90 -12.86 2.18
CA LEU A 351 17.60 -14.15 1.58
C LEU A 351 18.64 -15.22 1.99
N PRO A 352 18.24 -16.49 2.15
CA PRO A 352 19.18 -17.58 2.30
C PRO A 352 19.87 -17.92 0.97
N PHE A 353 21.09 -18.44 1.05
CA PHE A 353 21.75 -19.04 -0.11
C PHE A 353 20.96 -20.26 -0.61
N GLY A 354 21.01 -20.50 -1.91
CA GLY A 354 20.18 -21.45 -2.62
C GLY A 354 18.95 -20.84 -3.27
N THR A 355 18.70 -19.53 -3.06
CA THR A 355 17.51 -18.85 -3.61
C THR A 355 17.82 -18.00 -4.85
N ARG A 356 16.81 -17.84 -5.69
CA ARG A 356 16.76 -16.91 -6.82
C ARG A 356 15.75 -15.83 -6.53
N GLN A 357 16.15 -14.57 -6.70
CA GLN A 357 15.30 -13.40 -6.45
C GLN A 357 15.31 -12.48 -7.66
N LYS A 358 14.12 -12.13 -8.16
CA LYS A 358 13.98 -11.02 -9.12
C LYS A 358 14.26 -9.69 -8.43
N LEU A 359 15.11 -8.89 -9.03
CA LEU A 359 15.45 -7.53 -8.59
C LEU A 359 15.29 -6.56 -9.76
N LEU A 360 15.00 -5.30 -9.48
CA LEU A 360 15.12 -4.25 -10.50
C LEU A 360 16.55 -4.24 -11.05
N ALA A 361 16.69 -3.97 -12.35
CA ALA A 361 18.00 -3.86 -12.97
C ALA A 361 18.76 -2.68 -12.36
N GLY A 362 20.02 -2.93 -11.94
CA GLY A 362 20.86 -1.93 -11.29
C GLY A 362 22.01 -2.55 -10.50
N PRO A 363 22.86 -1.71 -9.89
CA PRO A 363 23.94 -2.17 -9.03
C PRO A 363 23.44 -2.45 -7.61
N TYR A 364 23.97 -3.52 -7.00
CA TYR A 364 23.65 -3.96 -5.64
C TYR A 364 24.89 -4.31 -4.85
N ASP A 365 24.84 -4.01 -3.55
CA ASP A 365 25.77 -4.50 -2.55
C ASP A 365 25.14 -5.69 -1.83
N VAL A 366 25.77 -6.86 -1.94
CA VAL A 366 25.35 -8.12 -1.32
C VAL A 366 26.28 -8.44 -0.16
N GLU A 367 25.78 -8.29 1.07
CA GLU A 367 26.50 -8.64 2.29
C GLU A 367 26.17 -10.07 2.68
N VAL A 368 27.17 -10.95 2.61
CA VAL A 368 27.05 -12.36 2.99
C VAL A 368 27.39 -12.49 4.46
N LEU A 369 26.47 -13.07 5.25
CA LEU A 369 26.58 -13.18 6.71
C LEU A 369 27.42 -14.39 7.12
N THR A 370 28.65 -14.45 6.61
CA THR A 370 29.69 -15.40 7.03
C THR A 370 30.54 -14.80 8.14
N LEU A 371 31.52 -15.53 8.60
CA LEU A 371 32.51 -15.06 9.58
C LEU A 371 33.93 -15.14 8.97
N PRO A 372 34.59 -13.98 8.72
CA PRO A 372 34.02 -12.63 8.66
C PRO A 372 32.98 -12.45 7.56
N ARG A 373 32.22 -11.34 7.66
CA ARG A 373 31.25 -10.97 6.62
C ARG A 373 31.96 -10.62 5.32
N LEU A 374 31.31 -10.94 4.20
CA LEU A 374 31.80 -10.59 2.87
C LEU A 374 30.84 -9.66 2.18
N THR A 375 31.34 -8.62 1.54
CA THR A 375 30.56 -7.75 0.68
C THR A 375 30.93 -7.94 -0.78
N ARG A 376 29.92 -8.09 -1.64
CA ARG A 376 30.09 -8.22 -3.10
C ARG A 376 29.21 -7.18 -3.79
N ARG A 377 29.80 -6.38 -4.65
CA ARG A 377 29.06 -5.50 -5.56
C ARG A 377 28.79 -6.24 -6.85
N VAL A 378 27.50 -6.27 -7.25
CA VAL A 378 27.04 -6.93 -8.48
C VAL A 378 26.13 -5.97 -9.25
N SER A 379 26.04 -6.19 -10.57
CA SER A 379 25.10 -5.47 -11.43
C SER A 379 24.05 -6.45 -11.97
N VAL A 380 22.82 -6.28 -11.56
CA VAL A 380 21.68 -7.02 -12.08
C VAL A 380 21.26 -6.39 -13.40
N ARG A 381 21.23 -7.18 -14.48
CA ARG A 381 20.83 -6.73 -15.81
C ARG A 381 19.48 -7.34 -16.18
N GLN A 382 18.72 -6.59 -16.95
CA GLN A 382 17.41 -7.02 -17.44
C GLN A 382 17.48 -8.38 -18.13
N GLY A 383 16.59 -9.31 -17.71
CA GLY A 383 16.47 -10.64 -18.29
C GLY A 383 17.66 -11.56 -18.05
N GLN A 384 18.68 -11.14 -17.31
CA GLN A 384 19.87 -11.93 -17.02
C GLN A 384 19.90 -12.39 -15.57
N GLU A 385 20.56 -13.54 -15.34
CA GLU A 385 20.89 -14.03 -14.02
C GLU A 385 22.33 -13.65 -13.66
N VAL A 386 22.54 -13.12 -12.47
CA VAL A 386 23.86 -12.91 -11.87
C VAL A 386 23.97 -13.76 -10.61
N ALA A 387 25.02 -14.58 -10.53
CA ALA A 387 25.28 -15.42 -9.37
C ALA A 387 26.23 -14.74 -8.39
N VAL A 388 25.93 -14.85 -7.10
CA VAL A 388 26.83 -14.49 -5.99
C VAL A 388 27.11 -15.76 -5.19
N THR A 389 28.39 -16.05 -4.98
CA THR A 389 28.86 -17.15 -4.15
C THR A 389 29.84 -16.65 -3.10
N TYR A 390 30.12 -17.47 -2.11
CA TYR A 390 31.16 -17.24 -1.11
C TYR A 390 32.14 -18.44 -1.07
N PRO A 391 33.41 -18.27 -0.64
CA PRO A 391 34.34 -19.33 -0.50
C PRO A 391 33.84 -20.40 0.46
N ALA A 392 34.07 -21.67 0.16
CA ALA A 392 33.75 -22.73 1.10
C ALA A 392 34.51 -22.53 2.42
N PRO A 393 33.82 -22.55 3.58
CA PRO A 393 34.45 -22.27 4.86
C PRO A 393 35.37 -23.41 5.31
N GLY A 394 36.28 -23.09 6.22
CA GLY A 394 36.90 -24.07 7.13
C GLY A 394 36.30 -23.96 8.53
N THR A 395 36.75 -24.82 9.44
CA THR A 395 36.30 -24.80 10.83
C THR A 395 37.48 -24.46 11.75
N LEU A 396 37.34 -23.41 12.56
CA LEU A 396 38.22 -23.16 13.68
C LEU A 396 37.74 -23.92 14.89
N ASN A 397 38.63 -24.73 15.47
CA ASN A 397 38.42 -25.43 16.74
C ASN A 397 39.34 -24.82 17.79
N ILE A 398 38.76 -24.16 18.78
CA ILE A 398 39.49 -23.60 19.92
C ILE A 398 39.27 -24.53 21.12
N THR A 399 40.36 -24.96 21.74
CA THR A 399 40.31 -25.74 22.97
C THR A 399 41.03 -24.99 24.08
N THR A 400 40.39 -24.91 25.25
CA THR A 400 40.97 -24.32 26.46
C THR A 400 40.29 -24.87 27.71
N ASP A 401 41.06 -25.14 28.74
CA ASP A 401 40.54 -25.52 30.06
C ASP A 401 40.30 -24.29 30.94
N LEU A 402 40.59 -23.10 30.43
CA LEU A 402 40.60 -21.85 31.19
C LEU A 402 39.47 -20.91 30.75
N LYS A 403 38.74 -20.38 31.70
CA LYS A 403 37.79 -19.32 31.44
C LYS A 403 38.55 -18.01 31.18
N GLY A 404 38.10 -17.22 30.20
CA GLY A 404 38.80 -15.98 29.84
C GLY A 404 38.04 -15.14 28.84
N TYR A 405 38.70 -14.07 28.40
CA TYR A 405 38.21 -13.15 27.39
C TYR A 405 39.13 -13.18 26.18
N GLY A 406 38.56 -13.11 25.01
CA GLY A 406 39.33 -13.16 23.79
C GLY A 406 38.60 -12.65 22.57
N SER A 407 39.38 -12.33 21.56
CA SER A 407 38.87 -11.87 20.27
C SER A 407 39.65 -12.48 19.13
N ILE A 408 38.99 -12.65 18.00
CA ILE A 408 39.58 -13.09 16.74
C ILE A 408 39.66 -11.90 15.80
N TYR A 409 40.83 -11.70 15.21
CA TYR A 409 41.11 -10.67 14.20
C TYR A 409 41.48 -11.36 12.88
N GLN A 410 41.03 -10.82 11.77
CA GLN A 410 41.55 -11.15 10.45
C GLN A 410 42.83 -10.33 10.21
N LEU A 411 43.84 -10.99 9.72
CA LEU A 411 45.09 -10.33 9.28
C LEU A 411 44.98 -9.99 7.81
N ASN A 412 45.09 -8.71 7.48
CA ASN A 412 45.01 -8.19 6.13
C ASN A 412 46.38 -8.17 5.45
N ASN A 413 46.43 -8.09 4.12
CA ASN A 413 47.67 -8.05 3.36
C ASN A 413 48.52 -6.82 3.59
N ASP A 414 47.92 -5.74 4.11
CA ASP A 414 48.58 -4.46 4.45
C ASP A 414 49.07 -4.42 5.91
N GLU A 415 49.23 -5.57 6.55
CA GLU A 415 49.61 -5.76 7.95
C GLU A 415 48.57 -5.23 8.97
N SER A 416 47.49 -4.61 8.52
CA SER A 416 46.38 -4.24 9.38
C SER A 416 45.59 -5.46 9.89
N GLN A 417 44.87 -5.26 10.98
CA GLN A 417 43.98 -6.30 11.49
C GLN A 417 42.57 -5.77 11.67
N THR A 418 41.60 -6.60 11.27
CA THR A 418 40.18 -6.30 11.41
C THR A 418 39.57 -7.20 12.46
N TRP A 419 38.85 -6.65 13.43
CA TRP A 419 38.09 -7.42 14.40
C TRP A 419 37.02 -8.26 13.69
N VAL A 420 36.88 -9.55 14.11
CA VAL A 420 35.93 -10.50 13.50
C VAL A 420 34.95 -11.03 14.52
N TYR A 421 35.41 -11.43 15.71
CA TYR A 421 34.57 -12.13 16.67
C TYR A 421 35.11 -12.00 18.10
N ASN A 422 34.21 -11.86 19.08
CA ASN A 422 34.55 -12.00 20.49
C ASN A 422 34.20 -13.39 20.96
N LEU A 423 35.08 -14.05 21.68
CA LEU A 423 34.76 -15.31 22.33
C LEU A 423 33.65 -15.10 23.36
N PRO A 424 32.75 -16.10 23.56
CA PRO A 424 31.68 -15.99 24.55
C PRO A 424 32.23 -15.80 25.98
N ASP A 425 31.55 -14.97 26.76
CA ASP A 425 31.90 -14.76 28.18
C ASP A 425 31.82 -16.07 28.98
N GLY A 426 32.85 -16.30 29.77
CA GLY A 426 32.94 -17.45 30.62
C GLY A 426 33.63 -18.67 29.98
N GLY A 427 33.95 -18.59 28.71
CA GLY A 427 34.71 -19.60 27.96
C GLY A 427 34.00 -20.97 27.86
N SER A 428 34.05 -21.55 26.68
CA SER A 428 33.74 -22.96 26.48
C SER A 428 35.06 -23.73 26.39
N SER A 429 35.15 -24.91 27.01
CA SER A 429 36.30 -25.77 26.88
C SER A 429 36.57 -26.15 25.41
N LYS A 430 35.56 -26.03 24.55
CA LYS A 430 35.63 -26.29 23.12
C LYS A 430 34.70 -25.39 22.36
N LEU A 431 35.25 -24.62 21.42
CA LEU A 431 34.47 -23.73 20.55
C LEU A 431 34.78 -24.10 19.08
N ASN A 432 33.74 -24.38 18.31
CA ASN A 432 33.82 -24.63 16.87
C ASN A 432 33.19 -23.46 16.13
N LEU A 433 33.95 -22.78 15.27
CA LEU A 433 33.51 -21.67 14.48
C LEU A 433 33.75 -21.92 12.99
N PRO A 434 32.71 -22.00 12.16
CA PRO A 434 32.89 -21.94 10.72
C PRO A 434 33.43 -20.54 10.36
N MET A 435 34.50 -20.46 9.58
CA MET A 435 35.14 -19.22 9.19
C MET A 435 35.57 -19.25 7.73
N GLN A 436 35.62 -18.05 7.12
CA GLN A 436 36.15 -17.90 5.77
C GLN A 436 37.65 -18.26 5.73
N PRO A 437 38.14 -18.82 4.63
CA PRO A 437 39.58 -19.03 4.44
C PRO A 437 40.36 -17.72 4.58
N GLY A 438 41.49 -17.75 5.28
CA GLY A 438 42.31 -16.58 5.52
C GLY A 438 43.29 -16.73 6.68
N ALA A 439 44.10 -15.68 6.93
CA ALA A 439 44.99 -15.58 8.07
C ALA A 439 44.34 -14.84 9.21
N TYR A 440 44.47 -15.34 10.41
CA TYR A 440 43.81 -14.83 11.59
C TYR A 440 44.74 -14.79 12.80
N ARG A 441 44.33 -13.99 13.79
CA ARG A 441 44.98 -13.87 15.09
C ARG A 441 43.93 -14.05 16.18
N LEU A 442 44.17 -14.97 17.10
CA LEU A 442 43.45 -15.11 18.35
C LEU A 442 44.24 -14.41 19.45
N VAL A 443 43.57 -13.55 20.21
CA VAL A 443 44.04 -12.86 21.40
C VAL A 443 43.23 -13.30 22.57
N PHE A 444 43.83 -13.87 23.61
CA PHE A 444 43.10 -14.44 24.75
C PHE A 444 43.80 -14.15 26.05
N ARG A 445 43.06 -13.83 27.11
CA ARG A 445 43.55 -13.71 28.46
C ARG A 445 42.63 -14.42 29.44
N THR A 446 43.19 -15.19 30.36
CA THR A 446 42.40 -15.90 31.39
C THR A 446 41.71 -14.88 32.33
N LYS A 447 40.61 -15.28 32.90
CA LYS A 447 39.82 -14.48 33.87
C LYS A 447 40.63 -14.19 35.16
N THR A 448 41.48 -15.13 35.53
CA THR A 448 42.31 -15.08 36.74
C THR A 448 43.65 -14.34 36.58
N ALA A 449 43.97 -13.95 35.33
CA ALA A 449 45.22 -13.25 35.07
C ALA A 449 45.20 -11.81 35.67
N LEU A 450 46.24 -11.49 36.44
CA LEU A 450 46.37 -10.22 37.16
C LEU A 450 46.98 -9.08 36.32
N GLY A 451 46.98 -9.21 35.00
CA GLY A 451 47.44 -8.17 34.10
C GLY A 451 47.48 -8.57 32.64
N SER A 452 47.52 -7.57 31.74
CA SER A 452 47.52 -7.76 30.28
C SER A 452 48.75 -8.49 29.74
N LYS A 453 49.88 -8.46 30.52
CA LYS A 453 51.11 -9.21 30.19
C LYS A 453 50.90 -10.71 30.08
N PHE A 454 49.80 -11.26 30.59
CA PHE A 454 49.45 -12.67 30.51
C PHE A 454 48.49 -12.96 29.35
N THR A 455 48.47 -12.14 28.32
CA THR A 455 47.73 -12.35 27.10
C THR A 455 48.46 -13.34 26.22
N ASP A 456 47.76 -14.41 25.79
CA ASP A 456 48.21 -15.34 24.78
C ASP A 456 47.78 -14.88 23.39
N VAL A 457 48.69 -14.90 22.43
CA VAL A 457 48.45 -14.43 21.06
C VAL A 457 48.87 -15.57 20.11
N ARG A 458 47.90 -16.06 19.29
CA ARG A 458 48.14 -17.14 18.34
C ARG A 458 47.73 -16.70 16.94
N ASN A 459 48.65 -16.82 15.98
CA ASN A 459 48.35 -16.68 14.57
C ASN A 459 47.98 -18.05 14.00
N PHE A 460 46.96 -18.11 13.17
CA PHE A 460 46.50 -19.34 12.51
C PHE A 460 45.93 -19.05 11.12
N THR A 461 45.82 -20.11 10.32
CA THR A 461 45.23 -19.98 8.96
C THR A 461 44.06 -20.95 8.84
N ILE A 462 42.93 -20.42 8.36
CA ILE A 462 41.78 -21.23 7.98
C ILE A 462 41.88 -21.58 6.52
N ARG A 463 41.72 -22.88 6.20
CA ARG A 463 41.67 -23.41 4.83
C ARG A 463 40.28 -23.97 4.55
N SER A 464 39.84 -23.80 3.31
CA SER A 464 38.56 -24.30 2.83
C SER A 464 38.37 -25.80 3.10
N GLY A 465 37.25 -26.18 3.71
CA GLY A 465 36.92 -27.59 3.99
C GLY A 465 37.77 -28.26 5.07
N GLN A 466 38.69 -27.56 5.72
CA GLN A 466 39.59 -28.12 6.74
C GLN A 466 39.25 -27.62 8.15
N THR A 467 39.60 -28.45 9.14
CA THR A 467 39.55 -28.02 10.55
C THR A 467 40.94 -27.55 10.99
N THR A 468 41.01 -26.34 11.53
CA THR A 468 42.23 -25.78 12.17
C THR A 468 42.01 -25.80 13.67
N SER A 469 42.87 -26.47 14.42
CA SER A 469 42.81 -26.50 15.88
C SER A 469 43.79 -25.49 16.48
N VAL A 470 43.34 -24.71 17.45
CA VAL A 470 44.15 -23.75 18.18
C VAL A 470 44.00 -24.03 19.68
N GLY A 471 45.10 -24.45 20.30
CA GLY A 471 45.19 -24.58 21.75
C GLY A 471 45.59 -23.27 22.39
N ILE A 472 45.02 -22.95 23.53
CA ILE A 472 45.35 -21.77 24.33
C ILE A 472 46.16 -22.21 25.56
N PHE A 473 47.27 -21.49 25.87
CA PHE A 473 48.19 -21.79 26.99
C PHE A 473 48.84 -23.20 26.95
N GLY A 474 49.34 -23.64 25.81
CA GLY A 474 50.34 -24.74 25.73
C GLY A 474 49.77 -26.16 25.60
N ARG A 475 48.54 -26.35 25.21
CA ARG A 475 48.02 -27.65 24.79
C ARG A 475 47.75 -27.71 23.31
#